data_d932e00ffd7ebeb270749c05a2f6f154
#
_entry.id   d932e00ffd7ebeb270749c05a2f6f154
#
_cell.length_a   1.000
_cell.length_b   1.000
_cell.length_c   1.000
_cell.angle_alpha   90.00
_cell.angle_beta   90.00
_cell.angle_gamma   90.00
#
_symmetry.space_group_name_H-M   'P 1'
#
loop_
_entity.id
_entity.type
_entity.pdbx_description
1 polymer ?
#
loop_
_entity_poly.entity_id
_entity_poly.type
_entity_poly.pdbx_seq_one_letter_code
_entity_poly.pdbx_strand_id
1 'polypeptide(L)'
;MIMKNSINKYFGLALLFISASCADDKFVDFKTEKPESIAQYEYLNAYDALKTYIDRSTHPNFKLGTGVAANDFLKGEMVRSVAVTNFDEVVAGNAMKYASIVADDGSMDFGTVTKFVEAAKTAGLTVYGHTLCWHSQQNNKWLNSLIADKEVEIDPDAKKEVEDGAVDYLTLGSYSYWSQGPDAIEVKDGALTVTN
;
A
#
# COMPACT_ATOMS: atom_id res chain seq x y z
N MET A 1 38.68 -66.31 -47.70
CA MET A 1 37.36 -65.64 -47.88
C MET A 1 36.31 -66.23 -46.90
N ILE A 2 36.65 -66.47 -45.64
CA ILE A 2 35.73 -67.12 -44.66
C ILE A 2 35.49 -66.26 -43.37
N MET A 3 36.23 -65.20 -43.22
CA MET A 3 36.08 -64.34 -41.98
C MET A 3 34.97 -63.28 -42.06
N LYS A 4 34.44 -62.91 -43.23
CA LYS A 4 33.44 -61.85 -43.36
C LYS A 4 32.01 -62.25 -42.91
N ASN A 5 31.71 -63.58 -43.01
CA ASN A 5 30.37 -64.08 -42.63
C ASN A 5 30.17 -64.31 -41.13
N SER A 6 31.28 -64.51 -40.39
CA SER A 6 31.20 -64.72 -38.96
C SER A 6 30.88 -63.41 -38.16
N ILE A 7 31.49 -62.31 -38.60
CA ILE A 7 31.30 -61.01 -37.92
C ILE A 7 29.84 -60.53 -38.00
N ASN A 8 29.21 -60.75 -39.16
CA ASN A 8 27.80 -60.37 -39.33
C ASN A 8 26.81 -61.19 -38.48
N LYS A 9 27.15 -62.44 -38.16
CA LYS A 9 26.30 -63.26 -37.28
C LYS A 9 26.37 -62.80 -35.79
N TYR A 10 27.53 -62.42 -35.37
CA TYR A 10 27.69 -61.91 -33.98
C TYR A 10 27.16 -60.48 -33.85
N PHE A 11 27.22 -59.70 -34.91
CA PHE A 11 26.64 -58.33 -34.90
C PHE A 11 25.11 -58.35 -34.81
N GLY A 12 24.48 -59.30 -35.57
CA GLY A 12 23.04 -59.53 -35.49
C GLY A 12 22.59 -60.05 -34.09
N LEU A 13 23.38 -60.90 -33.45
CA LEU A 13 23.09 -61.45 -32.15
C LEU A 13 23.28 -60.37 -31.05
N ALA A 14 24.30 -59.52 -31.19
CA ALA A 14 24.50 -58.38 -30.27
C ALA A 14 23.37 -57.32 -30.36
N LEU A 15 22.85 -57.06 -31.56
CA LEU A 15 21.71 -56.18 -31.73
C LEU A 15 20.40 -56.75 -31.10
N LEU A 16 20.23 -58.08 -31.13
CA LEU A 16 19.07 -58.72 -30.48
C LEU A 16 19.12 -58.67 -28.96
N PHE A 17 20.30 -58.65 -28.35
CA PHE A 17 20.43 -58.47 -26.90
C PHE A 17 20.23 -57.04 -26.45
N ILE A 18 20.50 -56.05 -27.29
CA ILE A 18 20.26 -54.64 -27.01
C ILE A 18 18.76 -54.30 -27.04
N SER A 19 18.00 -54.97 -27.91
CA SER A 19 16.56 -54.79 -28.02
C SER A 19 15.75 -55.58 -26.94
N ALA A 20 16.39 -56.49 -26.20
CA ALA A 20 15.79 -57.23 -25.12
C ALA A 20 15.98 -56.55 -23.72
N SER A 21 16.70 -55.42 -23.68
CA SER A 21 16.69 -54.53 -22.51
C SER A 21 15.42 -53.70 -22.54
N CYS A 22 14.27 -54.38 -22.58
CA CYS A 22 13.02 -53.72 -22.19
C CYS A 22 13.17 -53.35 -20.74
N ALA A 23 13.28 -52.05 -20.51
CA ALA A 23 12.95 -51.52 -19.22
C ALA A 23 11.63 -52.15 -18.79
N ASP A 24 11.61 -52.78 -17.63
CA ASP A 24 10.41 -53.20 -16.99
C ASP A 24 9.67 -51.90 -16.69
N ASP A 25 8.88 -51.42 -17.64
CA ASP A 25 7.99 -50.26 -17.49
C ASP A 25 6.88 -50.63 -16.53
N LYS A 26 7.26 -51.02 -15.31
CA LYS A 26 6.41 -50.85 -14.19
C LYS A 26 6.37 -49.37 -13.96
N PHE A 27 5.41 -48.70 -14.58
CA PHE A 27 4.95 -47.42 -14.12
C PHE A 27 4.67 -47.60 -12.63
N VAL A 28 5.63 -47.24 -11.81
CA VAL A 28 5.37 -47.03 -10.40
C VAL A 28 4.38 -45.87 -10.40
N ASP A 29 3.10 -46.17 -10.15
CA ASP A 29 2.12 -45.17 -9.88
C ASP A 29 2.68 -44.35 -8.70
N PHE A 30 3.33 -43.24 -9.04
CA PHE A 30 3.70 -42.24 -8.07
C PHE A 30 2.41 -41.61 -7.54
N LYS A 31 1.79 -42.29 -6.61
CA LYS A 31 0.80 -41.66 -5.77
C LYS A 31 1.54 -40.70 -4.86
N THR A 32 1.68 -39.48 -5.32
CA THR A 32 2.07 -38.38 -4.46
C THR A 32 0.93 -38.18 -3.48
N GLU A 33 1.08 -38.67 -2.28
CA GLU A 33 0.16 -38.31 -1.21
C GLU A 33 0.29 -36.82 -0.94
N LYS A 34 -0.83 -36.13 -0.89
CA LYS A 34 -0.85 -34.72 -0.56
C LYS A 34 -0.28 -34.52 0.84
N PRO A 35 0.69 -33.63 1.06
CA PRO A 35 1.21 -33.36 2.39
C PRO A 35 0.09 -33.01 3.36
N GLU A 36 0.16 -33.54 4.58
CA GLU A 36 -0.87 -33.33 5.61
C GLU A 36 -1.08 -31.83 5.92
N SER A 37 -0.02 -31.04 5.85
CA SER A 37 -0.08 -29.57 5.97
C SER A 37 -0.98 -28.88 4.96
N ILE A 38 -1.29 -29.53 3.85
CA ILE A 38 -2.24 -29.06 2.83
C ILE A 38 -3.58 -29.79 2.97
N ALA A 39 -3.54 -31.11 3.18
CA ALA A 39 -4.73 -31.94 3.26
C ALA A 39 -5.69 -31.51 4.40
N GLN A 40 -5.13 -31.10 5.53
CA GLN A 40 -5.91 -30.61 6.68
C GLN A 40 -6.77 -29.37 6.38
N TYR A 41 -6.47 -28.62 5.32
CA TYR A 41 -7.20 -27.41 4.92
C TYR A 41 -8.10 -27.62 3.70
N GLU A 42 -8.17 -28.85 3.15
CA GLU A 42 -8.99 -29.13 1.96
C GLU A 42 -10.47 -28.85 2.14
N TYR A 43 -10.98 -28.98 3.37
CA TYR A 43 -12.36 -28.64 3.67
C TYR A 43 -12.71 -27.19 3.34
N LEU A 44 -11.72 -26.28 3.31
CA LEU A 44 -11.92 -24.87 2.93
C LEU A 44 -12.32 -24.72 1.45
N ASN A 45 -11.98 -25.69 0.60
CA ASN A 45 -12.37 -25.70 -0.81
C ASN A 45 -13.88 -25.92 -1.01
N ALA A 46 -14.60 -26.35 0.04
CA ALA A 46 -16.04 -26.51 0.01
C ALA A 46 -16.81 -25.19 0.21
N TYR A 47 -16.11 -24.12 0.58
CA TYR A 47 -16.71 -22.80 0.78
C TYR A 47 -16.62 -21.95 -0.48
N ASP A 48 -17.67 -21.18 -0.71
CA ASP A 48 -17.69 -20.16 -1.76
C ASP A 48 -16.85 -18.93 -1.36
N ALA A 49 -16.64 -18.04 -2.33
CA ALA A 49 -15.95 -16.79 -2.09
C ALA A 49 -16.62 -15.94 -1.00
N LEU A 50 -15.84 -15.35 -0.09
CA LEU A 50 -16.37 -14.66 1.10
C LEU A 50 -17.45 -13.62 0.75
N LYS A 51 -17.27 -12.84 -0.31
CA LYS A 51 -18.24 -11.82 -0.73
C LYS A 51 -19.60 -12.38 -1.15
N THR A 52 -19.70 -13.68 -1.47
CA THR A 52 -20.96 -14.31 -1.87
C THR A 52 -21.89 -14.60 -0.69
N TYR A 53 -21.36 -14.62 0.54
CA TYR A 53 -22.15 -14.78 1.74
C TYR A 53 -22.86 -13.52 2.22
N ILE A 54 -22.65 -12.39 1.53
CA ILE A 54 -23.30 -11.14 1.87
C ILE A 54 -24.63 -11.07 1.15
N ASP A 55 -25.72 -10.96 1.91
CA ASP A 55 -27.05 -10.74 1.34
C ASP A 55 -27.16 -9.32 0.77
N ARG A 56 -27.04 -9.21 -0.54
CA ARG A 56 -27.13 -7.94 -1.28
C ARG A 56 -28.55 -7.41 -1.40
N SER A 57 -29.55 -8.21 -1.11
CA SER A 57 -30.94 -7.75 -1.11
C SER A 57 -31.26 -6.89 0.12
N THR A 58 -30.68 -7.25 1.25
CA THR A 58 -30.81 -6.50 2.51
C THR A 58 -29.70 -5.46 2.71
N HIS A 59 -28.51 -5.69 2.13
CA HIS A 59 -27.33 -4.84 2.27
C HIS A 59 -26.73 -4.44 0.90
N PRO A 60 -27.46 -3.74 0.05
CA PRO A 60 -27.05 -3.48 -1.34
C PRO A 60 -25.77 -2.64 -1.45
N ASN A 61 -25.49 -1.79 -0.47
CA ASN A 61 -24.35 -0.87 -0.46
C ASN A 61 -23.18 -1.35 0.40
N PHE A 62 -23.31 -2.49 1.08
CA PHE A 62 -22.23 -3.02 1.89
C PHE A 62 -21.11 -3.57 0.98
N LYS A 63 -19.87 -3.23 1.30
CA LYS A 63 -18.68 -3.73 0.63
C LYS A 63 -17.81 -4.47 1.64
N LEU A 64 -17.47 -5.70 1.32
CA LEU A 64 -16.46 -6.44 2.07
C LEU A 64 -15.09 -6.00 1.55
N GLY A 65 -14.30 -5.36 2.40
CA GLY A 65 -12.98 -4.84 2.03
C GLY A 65 -11.83 -5.60 2.68
N THR A 66 -10.63 -5.49 2.09
CA THR A 66 -9.40 -6.00 2.67
C THR A 66 -8.23 -5.05 2.45
N GLY A 67 -7.29 -5.02 3.40
CA GLY A 67 -6.01 -4.33 3.25
C GLY A 67 -4.97 -5.23 2.58
N VAL A 68 -4.28 -4.71 1.58
CA VAL A 68 -3.21 -5.42 0.87
C VAL A 68 -1.99 -4.51 0.71
N ALA A 69 -0.80 -5.09 0.69
CA ALA A 69 0.38 -4.33 0.28
C ALA A 69 0.30 -4.03 -1.22
N ALA A 70 0.41 -2.74 -1.59
CA ALA A 70 0.24 -2.32 -2.98
C ALA A 70 1.18 -3.07 -3.93
N ASN A 71 2.45 -3.24 -3.58
CA ASN A 71 3.42 -3.93 -4.41
C ASN A 71 3.07 -5.42 -4.61
N ASP A 72 2.56 -6.10 -3.59
CA ASP A 72 2.19 -7.51 -3.72
C ASP A 72 0.93 -7.68 -4.57
N PHE A 73 -0.03 -6.76 -4.44
CA PHE A 73 -1.19 -6.71 -5.32
C PHE A 73 -0.79 -6.45 -6.78
N LEU A 74 0.17 -5.56 -7.01
CA LEU A 74 0.66 -5.21 -8.36
C LEU A 74 1.41 -6.35 -9.06
N LYS A 75 2.03 -7.28 -8.32
CA LYS A 75 2.63 -8.49 -8.91
C LYS A 75 1.62 -9.35 -9.69
N GLY A 76 0.33 -9.26 -9.35
CA GLY A 76 -0.71 -9.99 -10.06
C GLY A 76 -0.82 -11.47 -9.69
N GLU A 77 -0.15 -11.87 -8.61
CA GLU A 77 -0.07 -13.24 -8.11
C GLU A 77 -1.18 -13.56 -7.10
N MET A 78 -0.89 -14.43 -6.13
CA MET A 78 -1.84 -14.94 -5.13
C MET A 78 -2.59 -13.82 -4.39
N VAL A 79 -1.89 -12.76 -3.96
CA VAL A 79 -2.52 -11.66 -3.20
C VAL A 79 -3.65 -11.00 -3.99
N ARG A 80 -3.41 -10.72 -5.27
CA ARG A 80 -4.45 -10.17 -6.15
C ARG A 80 -5.58 -11.18 -6.38
N SER A 81 -5.24 -12.44 -6.64
CA SER A 81 -6.24 -13.49 -6.88
C SER A 81 -7.17 -13.66 -5.68
N VAL A 82 -6.63 -13.76 -4.47
CA VAL A 82 -7.42 -13.87 -3.24
C VAL A 82 -8.27 -12.63 -3.00
N ALA A 83 -7.72 -11.42 -3.22
CA ALA A 83 -8.46 -10.17 -3.04
C ALA A 83 -9.64 -10.09 -4.03
N VAL A 84 -9.40 -10.33 -5.31
CA VAL A 84 -10.43 -10.25 -6.37
C VAL A 84 -11.53 -11.29 -6.16
N THR A 85 -11.17 -12.49 -5.74
CA THR A 85 -12.15 -13.57 -5.53
C THR A 85 -13.05 -13.27 -4.35
N ASN A 86 -12.51 -12.78 -3.24
CA ASN A 86 -13.22 -12.77 -1.96
C ASN A 86 -13.76 -11.41 -1.52
N PHE A 87 -13.32 -10.30 -2.12
CA PHE A 87 -13.62 -8.96 -1.64
C PHE A 87 -14.20 -8.06 -2.74
N ASP A 88 -14.89 -7.01 -2.33
CA ASP A 88 -15.44 -5.96 -3.20
C ASP A 88 -14.52 -4.75 -3.26
N GLU A 89 -13.73 -4.54 -2.21
CA GLU A 89 -12.94 -3.34 -2.01
C GLU A 89 -11.56 -3.65 -1.45
N VAL A 90 -10.56 -2.85 -1.84
CA VAL A 90 -9.19 -2.96 -1.34
C VAL A 90 -8.66 -1.64 -0.83
N VAL A 91 -7.77 -1.73 0.14
CA VAL A 91 -6.99 -0.62 0.70
C VAL A 91 -5.51 -0.90 0.44
N ALA A 92 -4.75 0.11 0.01
CA ALA A 92 -3.35 -0.03 -0.41
C ALA A 92 -2.33 -0.11 0.75
N GLY A 93 -2.76 -0.44 1.96
CA GLY A 93 -1.88 -0.48 3.13
C GLY A 93 -1.20 0.86 3.40
N ASN A 94 0.13 0.90 3.30
CA ASN A 94 0.88 2.13 3.56
C ASN A 94 1.03 3.06 2.33
N ALA A 95 0.82 2.55 1.12
CA ALA A 95 1.18 3.27 -0.10
C ALA A 95 0.40 4.59 -0.30
N MET A 96 -0.80 4.71 0.29
CA MET A 96 -1.63 5.92 0.23
C MET A 96 -1.43 6.87 1.42
N LYS A 97 -0.55 6.56 2.35
CA LYS A 97 -0.28 7.42 3.50
C LYS A 97 0.63 8.58 3.11
N TYR A 98 0.50 9.70 3.81
CA TYR A 98 1.21 10.93 3.51
C TYR A 98 2.73 10.73 3.37
N ALA A 99 3.37 10.09 4.36
CA ALA A 99 4.81 9.82 4.34
C ALA A 99 5.28 8.90 3.21
N SER A 100 4.37 8.16 2.57
CA SER A 100 4.71 7.30 1.42
C SER A 100 4.64 8.05 0.09
N ILE A 101 3.99 9.21 0.07
CA ILE A 101 3.75 10.02 -1.12
C ILE A 101 4.63 11.26 -1.12
N VAL A 102 4.79 11.92 0.03
CA VAL A 102 5.44 13.23 0.16
C VAL A 102 6.88 13.07 0.64
N ALA A 103 7.83 13.54 -0.15
CA ALA A 103 9.25 13.58 0.17
C ALA A 103 9.61 14.75 1.10
N ASP A 104 10.85 14.77 1.60
CA ASP A 104 11.37 15.76 2.54
C ASP A 104 11.43 17.20 1.97
N ASP A 105 11.39 17.33 0.66
CA ASP A 105 11.35 18.61 -0.07
C ASP A 105 9.93 19.02 -0.47
N GLY A 106 8.93 18.23 -0.09
CA GLY A 106 7.53 18.44 -0.43
C GLY A 106 7.10 17.94 -1.80
N SER A 107 8.01 17.36 -2.57
CA SER A 107 7.64 16.69 -3.82
C SER A 107 6.75 15.47 -3.56
N MET A 108 5.87 15.16 -4.51
CA MET A 108 4.87 14.10 -4.37
C MET A 108 5.03 13.04 -5.45
N ASP A 109 5.09 11.77 -5.05
CA ASP A 109 5.09 10.62 -5.96
C ASP A 109 3.82 9.78 -5.79
N PHE A 110 2.97 9.82 -6.79
CA PHE A 110 1.75 9.03 -6.87
C PHE A 110 1.90 7.77 -7.74
N GLY A 111 3.09 7.46 -8.25
CA GLY A 111 3.30 6.41 -9.23
C GLY A 111 2.80 5.04 -8.79
N THR A 112 3.10 4.62 -7.56
CA THR A 112 2.62 3.36 -7.00
C THR A 112 1.11 3.38 -6.76
N VAL A 113 0.57 4.48 -6.25
CA VAL A 113 -0.86 4.64 -5.96
C VAL A 113 -1.69 4.59 -7.24
N THR A 114 -1.25 5.30 -8.28
CA THR A 114 -1.93 5.31 -9.58
C THR A 114 -2.00 3.89 -10.18
N LYS A 115 -0.87 3.19 -10.22
CA LYS A 115 -0.82 1.79 -10.70
C LYS A 115 -1.74 0.87 -9.89
N PHE A 116 -1.77 1.03 -8.57
CA PHE A 116 -2.62 0.23 -7.69
C PHE A 116 -4.11 0.47 -7.98
N VAL A 117 -4.53 1.73 -8.08
CA VAL A 117 -5.93 2.11 -8.36
C VAL A 117 -6.37 1.58 -9.73
N GLU A 118 -5.53 1.73 -10.76
CA GLU A 118 -5.80 1.21 -12.10
C GLU A 118 -5.93 -0.33 -12.10
N ALA A 119 -5.02 -1.02 -11.41
CA ALA A 119 -5.06 -2.47 -11.29
C ALA A 119 -6.30 -2.97 -10.54
N ALA A 120 -6.70 -2.30 -9.46
CA ALA A 120 -7.91 -2.62 -8.70
C ALA A 120 -9.17 -2.38 -9.56
N LYS A 121 -9.26 -1.23 -10.23
CA LYS A 121 -10.35 -0.89 -11.14
C LYS A 121 -10.48 -1.93 -12.27
N THR A 122 -9.36 -2.30 -12.89
CA THR A 122 -9.34 -3.32 -13.95
C THR A 122 -9.81 -4.67 -13.45
N ALA A 123 -9.53 -5.00 -12.18
CA ALA A 123 -9.98 -6.22 -11.52
C ALA A 123 -11.42 -6.16 -10.99
N GLY A 124 -12.15 -5.06 -11.21
CA GLY A 124 -13.53 -4.88 -10.74
C GLY A 124 -13.67 -4.58 -9.25
N LEU A 125 -12.57 -4.19 -8.58
CA LEU A 125 -12.57 -3.81 -7.16
C LEU A 125 -12.72 -2.30 -7.01
N THR A 126 -13.40 -1.88 -5.95
CA THR A 126 -13.32 -0.49 -5.49
C THR A 126 -12.10 -0.29 -4.59
N VAL A 127 -11.67 0.96 -4.47
CA VAL A 127 -10.54 1.33 -3.63
C VAL A 127 -10.99 2.27 -2.53
N TYR A 128 -10.70 1.89 -1.28
CA TYR A 128 -10.86 2.78 -0.14
C TYR A 128 -9.55 3.52 0.09
N GLY A 129 -9.59 4.86 -0.05
CA GLY A 129 -8.41 5.71 0.13
C GLY A 129 -8.10 5.92 1.61
N HIS A 130 -7.06 5.29 2.13
CA HIS A 130 -6.60 5.44 3.50
C HIS A 130 -5.11 5.78 3.51
N THR A 131 -4.70 6.97 3.98
CA THR A 131 -5.49 8.08 4.53
C THR A 131 -4.81 9.41 4.20
N LEU A 132 -5.59 10.47 4.00
CA LEU A 132 -5.06 11.81 3.72
C LEU A 132 -4.31 12.39 4.92
N CYS A 133 -4.81 12.17 6.13
CA CYS A 133 -4.22 12.67 7.36
C CYS A 133 -4.36 11.64 8.48
N TRP A 134 -3.29 11.41 9.20
CA TRP A 134 -3.25 10.51 10.37
C TRP A 134 -2.19 11.02 11.36
N HIS A 135 -2.32 10.71 12.64
CA HIS A 135 -1.38 11.14 13.68
C HIS A 135 0.04 10.55 13.52
N SER A 136 0.22 9.53 12.67
CA SER A 136 1.47 8.84 12.39
C SER A 136 1.72 8.77 10.90
N GLN A 137 2.91 8.39 10.49
CA GLN A 137 3.31 8.27 9.08
C GLN A 137 3.05 9.56 8.28
N GLN A 138 3.32 10.70 8.91
CA GLN A 138 3.44 12.01 8.29
C GLN A 138 4.89 12.29 7.94
N ASN A 139 5.14 13.17 6.98
CA ASN A 139 6.48 13.70 6.74
C ASN A 139 6.70 14.93 7.64
N ASN A 140 7.11 14.69 8.88
CA ASN A 140 7.30 15.76 9.88
C ASN A 140 8.39 16.75 9.47
N LYS A 141 9.40 16.31 8.72
CA LYS A 141 10.46 17.20 8.25
C LYS A 141 9.91 18.26 7.30
N TRP A 142 9.14 17.86 6.31
CA TRP A 142 8.47 18.77 5.40
C TRP A 142 7.45 19.64 6.12
N LEU A 143 6.57 19.05 6.91
CA LEU A 143 5.52 19.78 7.62
C LEU A 143 6.10 20.85 8.57
N ASN A 144 7.14 20.51 9.34
CA ASN A 144 7.80 21.45 10.24
C ASN A 144 8.51 22.58 9.47
N SER A 145 9.03 22.29 8.27
CA SER A 145 9.63 23.34 7.43
C SER A 145 8.63 24.39 6.96
N LEU A 146 7.34 24.00 6.82
CA LEU A 146 6.28 24.93 6.40
C LEU A 146 5.84 25.88 7.51
N ILE A 147 5.96 25.45 8.76
CA ILE A 147 5.56 26.21 9.96
C ILE A 147 6.76 26.80 10.71
N ALA A 148 7.98 26.58 10.18
CA ALA A 148 9.19 27.17 10.76
C ALA A 148 9.10 28.69 10.72
N ASP A 149 9.65 29.32 11.74
CA ASP A 149 9.78 30.77 11.79
C ASP A 149 10.49 31.29 10.54
N LYS A 150 9.94 32.32 9.94
CA LYS A 150 10.55 33.02 8.84
C LYS A 150 11.00 34.40 9.32
N GLU A 151 12.23 34.74 9.07
CA GLU A 151 12.66 36.12 9.20
C GLU A 151 11.86 36.94 8.18
N VAL A 152 11.05 37.84 8.68
CA VAL A 152 10.37 38.83 7.86
C VAL A 152 11.27 40.07 7.89
N GLU A 153 11.82 40.44 6.73
CA GLU A 153 12.46 41.77 6.60
C GLU A 153 11.40 42.83 6.88
N ILE A 154 11.48 43.40 8.06
CA ILE A 154 10.62 44.54 8.41
C ILE A 154 11.24 45.75 7.75
N ASP A 155 10.57 46.29 6.75
CA ASP A 155 10.91 47.61 6.22
C ASP A 155 10.80 48.65 7.34
N PRO A 156 11.91 49.24 7.77
CA PRO A 156 11.89 50.22 8.84
C PRO A 156 11.03 51.46 8.54
N ASP A 157 10.77 51.72 7.25
CA ASP A 157 9.91 52.83 6.82
C ASP A 157 8.43 52.43 6.75
N ALA A 158 8.09 51.11 6.68
CA ALA A 158 6.72 50.64 6.75
C ALA A 158 6.01 50.96 8.09
N LYS A 159 6.79 51.10 9.16
CA LYS A 159 6.25 51.60 10.46
C LYS A 159 5.66 52.99 10.36
N LYS A 160 6.14 53.85 9.48
CA LYS A 160 5.67 55.24 9.35
C LYS A 160 4.33 55.38 8.63
N GLU A 161 4.04 54.50 7.68
CA GLU A 161 2.75 54.47 6.99
C GLU A 161 1.63 53.95 7.85
N VAL A 162 1.95 53.06 8.81
CA VAL A 162 0.97 52.50 9.76
C VAL A 162 0.65 53.51 10.89
N GLU A 163 1.60 54.37 11.27
CA GLU A 163 1.38 55.36 12.32
C GLU A 163 0.45 56.49 11.90
N ASP A 164 0.36 56.83 10.60
CA ASP A 164 -0.40 58.01 10.10
C ASP A 164 -1.91 57.77 9.91
N GLY A 165 -2.47 56.64 10.35
CA GLY A 165 -3.90 56.36 10.24
C GLY A 165 -4.36 55.03 10.88
N ALA A 166 -3.44 54.30 11.45
CA ALA A 166 -3.79 53.03 12.12
C ALA A 166 -4.39 53.31 13.50
N VAL A 167 -5.55 52.71 13.74
CA VAL A 167 -6.11 52.60 15.09
C VAL A 167 -5.30 51.56 15.86
N ASP A 168 -4.50 52.01 16.80
CA ASP A 168 -3.80 51.09 17.71
C ASP A 168 -4.81 50.44 18.68
N TYR A 169 -5.28 49.27 18.27
CA TYR A 169 -6.22 48.49 19.09
C TYR A 169 -5.61 48.00 20.40
N LEU A 170 -4.29 47.99 20.52
CA LEU A 170 -3.59 47.59 21.75
C LEU A 170 -3.65 48.65 22.83
N THR A 171 -3.82 49.95 22.47
CA THR A 171 -3.98 51.04 23.43
C THR A 171 -5.41 51.26 23.92
N LEU A 172 -6.42 50.63 23.28
CA LEU A 172 -7.82 50.76 23.63
C LEU A 172 -8.22 50.02 24.92
N GLY A 173 -7.33 49.26 25.52
CA GLY A 173 -7.46 48.75 26.91
C GLY A 173 -8.58 47.76 27.19
N SER A 174 -9.29 47.27 26.17
CA SER A 174 -10.33 46.25 26.36
C SER A 174 -10.11 45.07 25.41
N TYR A 175 -9.75 43.95 25.99
CA TYR A 175 -9.60 42.71 25.29
C TYR A 175 -10.74 41.77 25.68
N SER A 176 -11.39 41.17 24.69
CA SER A 176 -12.35 40.10 24.93
C SER A 176 -11.80 38.77 24.47
N TYR A 177 -11.89 37.75 25.29
CA TYR A 177 -11.48 36.40 24.97
C TYR A 177 -12.68 35.54 24.62
N TRP A 178 -12.51 34.66 23.68
CA TRP A 178 -13.59 33.80 23.25
C TRP A 178 -13.77 32.58 24.16
N SER A 179 -12.78 32.24 24.95
CA SER A 179 -12.86 31.14 25.91
C SER A 179 -11.95 31.43 27.10
N GLN A 180 -11.21 30.46 27.61
CA GLN A 180 -10.22 30.72 28.65
C GLN A 180 -9.11 31.60 28.09
N GLY A 181 -9.07 32.85 28.51
CA GLY A 181 -8.03 33.79 28.14
C GLY A 181 -6.72 33.50 28.86
N PRO A 182 -5.61 34.10 28.43
CA PRO A 182 -4.33 34.01 29.13
C PRO A 182 -4.41 34.70 30.50
N ASP A 183 -3.55 34.30 31.43
CA ASP A 183 -3.50 34.85 32.80
C ASP A 183 -3.11 36.33 32.82
N ALA A 184 -2.28 36.74 31.87
CA ALA A 184 -1.93 38.15 31.70
C ALA A 184 -1.61 38.48 30.23
N ILE A 185 -1.96 39.72 29.88
CA ILE A 185 -1.55 40.35 28.63
C ILE A 185 -0.86 41.68 28.99
N GLU A 186 0.35 41.85 28.53
CA GLU A 186 1.13 43.06 28.68
C GLU A 186 1.63 43.57 27.33
N VAL A 187 1.50 44.86 27.09
CA VAL A 187 2.12 45.52 25.95
C VAL A 187 3.39 46.20 26.43
N LYS A 188 4.54 45.73 25.99
CA LYS A 188 5.83 46.28 26.35
C LYS A 188 6.69 46.46 25.09
N ASP A 189 7.22 47.69 24.97
CA ASP A 189 8.10 48.04 23.85
C ASP A 189 7.49 47.75 22.45
N GLY A 190 6.17 47.93 22.30
CA GLY A 190 5.45 47.67 21.05
C GLY A 190 5.18 46.20 20.74
N ALA A 191 5.47 45.31 21.69
CA ALA A 191 5.18 43.88 21.59
C ALA A 191 4.09 43.45 22.57
N LEU A 192 3.20 42.56 22.13
CA LEU A 192 2.19 41.94 22.99
C LEU A 192 2.80 40.70 23.64
N THR A 193 2.88 40.72 24.97
CA THR A 193 3.30 39.54 25.72
C THR A 193 2.07 38.89 26.35
N VAL A 194 1.93 37.60 26.11
CA VAL A 194 0.83 36.77 26.62
C VAL A 194 1.42 35.73 27.56
N THR A 195 0.92 35.68 28.77
CA THR A 195 1.36 34.70 29.79
C THR A 195 0.18 33.79 30.14
N ASN A 196 0.41 32.49 30.09
CA ASN A 196 -0.52 31.43 30.53
C ASN A 196 -0.01 30.80 31.81
#